data_e64fe561b8eb5d4fb30d4f1015ab5401
#
_entry.id   e64fe561b8eb5d4fb30d4f1015ab5401
#
_cell.length_a   1.000
_cell.length_b   1.000
_cell.length_c   1.000
_cell.angle_alpha   90.00
_cell.angle_beta   90.00
_cell.angle_gamma   90.00
#
_symmetry.space_group_name_H-M   'P 1'
#
loop_
_entity.id
_entity.type
_entity.pdbx_description
1 polymer ?
#
loop_
_entity_poly.entity_id
_entity_poly.type
_entity_poly.pdbx_seq_one_letter_code
_entity_poly.pdbx_strand_id
1 'polypeptide(L)'
;MHKLLYGATAAVPKHFAGANLLPMAKVSLAQARKSAIAAHPGVITDQELEKESGGTGLRYSFDIRSKGKTFEVGVDARTGKVLENKAEGPNPD
;
A
#
# COMPACT_ATOMS: atom_id res chain seq x y z
N MET A 1 6.74 -9.74 -24.89
CA MET A 1 6.94 -9.77 -24.24
C MET A 1 6.73 -9.82 -23.35
N HIS A 2 6.76 -9.58 -23.52
CA HIS A 2 6.81 -9.49 -22.63
C HIS A 2 6.33 -9.21 -21.89
N LYS A 3 6.02 -8.83 -22.16
CA LYS A 3 5.79 -8.58 -21.52
C LYS A 3 5.40 -8.66 -20.63
N LEU A 4 5.45 -8.62 -20.93
CA LEU A 4 5.19 -8.68 -20.08
C LEU A 4 4.85 -8.88 -19.28
N LEU A 5 4.85 -8.77 -19.47
CA LEU A 5 4.67 -8.92 -18.66
C LEU A 5 4.44 -8.98 -17.87
N TYR A 6 4.40 -8.73 -18.10
CA TYR A 6 4.30 -8.72 -17.18
C TYR A 6 3.98 -8.79 -16.28
N GLY A 7 3.88 -8.48 -16.50
CA GLY A 7 3.79 -8.56 -15.68
C GLY A 7 3.37 -8.72 -14.98
N ALA A 8 3.36 -8.57 -15.31
CA ALA A 8 3.07 -8.82 -14.62
C ALA A 8 2.57 -8.85 -13.92
N THR A 9 2.32 -8.56 -14.46
CA THR A 9 1.82 -8.51 -13.79
C THR A 9 1.80 -8.38 -12.57
N ALA A 10 1.66 -7.39 -13.08
CA ALA A 10 1.99 -7.30 -11.70
C ALA A 10 1.03 -8.11 -10.88
N ALA A 11 1.48 -9.23 -10.55
CA ALA A 11 0.65 -10.15 -9.80
C ALA A 11 0.28 -9.54 -8.46
N VAL A 12 -0.91 -9.86 -8.01
CA VAL A 12 -1.34 -9.52 -6.66
C VAL A 12 -0.46 -10.31 -5.70
N PRO A 13 0.20 -9.66 -4.74
CA PRO A 13 1.05 -10.38 -3.77
C PRO A 13 0.24 -11.35 -2.93
N LYS A 14 0.90 -12.37 -2.41
CA LYS A 14 0.27 -13.38 -1.59
C LYS A 14 -0.39 -12.79 -0.34
N HIS A 15 0.22 -11.79 0.23
CA HIS A 15 -0.26 -11.18 1.48
C HIS A 15 -0.97 -9.87 1.21
N PHE A 16 -1.87 -9.88 0.26
CA PHE A 16 -2.64 -8.70 -0.06
C PHE A 16 -4.10 -8.93 0.31
N ALA A 17 -4.53 -8.35 1.42
CA ALA A 17 -5.92 -8.43 1.84
C ALA A 17 -6.74 -7.36 1.13
N GLY A 18 -7.98 -7.69 0.82
CA GLY A 18 -8.90 -6.72 0.21
C GLY A 18 -8.87 -6.68 -1.30
N ALA A 19 -8.33 -7.72 -1.94
CA ALA A 19 -8.25 -7.77 -3.40
C ALA A 19 -9.62 -7.61 -4.06
N ASN A 20 -10.68 -8.02 -3.38
CA ASN A 20 -12.05 -7.87 -3.89
C ASN A 20 -12.46 -6.41 -4.04
N LEU A 21 -11.76 -5.48 -3.41
CA LEU A 21 -12.05 -4.05 -3.53
C LEU A 21 -11.32 -3.39 -4.69
N LEU A 22 -10.39 -4.11 -5.35
CA LEU A 22 -9.61 -3.54 -6.45
C LEU A 22 -10.46 -2.87 -7.53
N PRO A 23 -11.62 -3.42 -7.92
CA PRO A 23 -12.44 -2.75 -8.95
C PRO A 23 -12.88 -1.35 -8.56
N MET A 24 -12.87 -1.01 -7.28
CA MET A 24 -13.28 0.32 -6.80
C MET A 24 -12.10 1.30 -6.78
N ALA A 25 -10.88 0.81 -6.93
CA ALA A 25 -9.69 1.65 -6.89
C ALA A 25 -9.44 2.27 -8.26
N LYS A 26 -8.89 3.48 -8.26
CA LYS A 26 -8.44 4.14 -9.48
C LYS A 26 -6.93 4.19 -9.57
N VAL A 27 -6.27 3.97 -8.45
CA VAL A 27 -4.82 3.91 -8.36
C VAL A 27 -4.45 2.45 -8.23
N SER A 28 -3.51 1.98 -9.05
CA SER A 28 -3.10 0.58 -8.98
C SER A 28 -2.28 0.31 -7.73
N LEU A 29 -2.23 -0.95 -7.32
CA LEU A 29 -1.40 -1.34 -6.19
C LEU A 29 0.06 -0.95 -6.45
N ALA A 30 0.56 -1.19 -7.66
CA ALA A 30 1.94 -0.85 -8.00
C ALA A 30 2.21 0.65 -7.83
N GLN A 31 1.27 1.47 -8.25
CA GLN A 31 1.42 2.91 -8.14
C GLN A 31 1.36 3.35 -6.68
N ALA A 32 0.45 2.76 -5.91
CA ALA A 32 0.34 3.06 -4.49
C ALA A 32 1.60 2.65 -3.74
N ARG A 33 2.20 1.50 -4.09
CA ARG A 33 3.46 1.06 -3.49
C ARG A 33 4.57 2.07 -3.75
N LYS A 34 4.65 2.61 -4.97
CA LYS A 34 5.65 3.62 -5.29
C LYS A 34 5.46 4.86 -4.44
N SER A 35 4.21 5.30 -4.29
CA SER A 35 3.91 6.46 -3.47
C SER A 35 4.27 6.23 -2.01
N ALA A 36 3.98 5.03 -1.50
CA ALA A 36 4.30 4.70 -0.12
C ALA A 36 5.81 4.71 0.13
N ILE A 37 6.57 4.10 -0.78
CA ILE A 37 8.03 4.05 -0.65
C ILE A 37 8.64 5.45 -0.79
N ALA A 38 8.06 6.29 -1.63
CA ALA A 38 8.53 7.67 -1.76
C ALA A 38 8.27 8.44 -0.46
N ALA A 39 7.15 8.18 0.19
CA ALA A 39 6.81 8.84 1.45
C ALA A 39 7.66 8.31 2.60
N HIS A 40 7.97 7.01 2.59
CA HIS A 40 8.76 6.39 3.65
C HIS A 40 9.59 5.25 3.07
N PRO A 41 10.86 5.51 2.72
CA PRO A 41 11.71 4.47 2.15
C PRO A 41 11.92 3.31 3.10
N GLY A 42 11.87 2.08 2.56
CA GLY A 42 12.04 0.88 3.35
C GLY A 42 11.51 -0.32 2.58
N VAL A 43 11.24 -1.40 3.32
CA VAL A 43 10.76 -2.64 2.74
C VAL A 43 9.28 -2.83 3.10
N ILE A 44 8.43 -2.97 2.10
CA ILE A 44 7.02 -3.25 2.35
C ILE A 44 6.90 -4.69 2.80
N THR A 45 6.39 -4.89 4.01
CA THR A 45 6.23 -6.22 4.60
C THR A 45 4.79 -6.69 4.60
N ASP A 46 3.83 -5.76 4.47
CA ASP A 46 2.43 -6.11 4.43
C ASP A 46 1.67 -5.04 3.66
N GLN A 47 0.55 -5.44 3.08
CA GLN A 47 -0.24 -4.50 2.28
C GLN A 47 -1.69 -4.95 2.24
N GLU A 48 -2.59 -3.98 2.24
CA GLU A 48 -4.01 -4.29 2.13
C GLU A 48 -4.75 -3.12 1.51
N LEU A 49 -5.93 -3.42 0.97
CA LEU A 49 -6.86 -2.42 0.45
C LEU A 49 -8.11 -2.51 1.31
N GLU A 50 -8.56 -1.38 1.83
CA GLU A 50 -9.63 -1.39 2.81
C GLU A 50 -10.49 -0.14 2.70
N LYS A 51 -11.72 -0.28 3.16
CA LYS A 51 -12.61 0.86 3.34
C LYS A 51 -12.34 1.43 4.72
N GLU A 52 -11.98 2.70 4.75
CA GLU A 52 -11.67 3.35 6.01
C GLU A 52 -11.92 4.84 5.86
N SER A 53 -12.42 5.48 6.92
CA SER A 53 -12.71 6.90 6.87
C SER A 53 -11.42 7.67 6.62
N GLY A 54 -11.56 8.81 5.93
CA GLY A 54 -10.43 9.63 5.54
C GLY A 54 -10.24 9.58 4.03
N GLY A 55 -9.84 10.68 3.43
CA GLY A 55 -9.72 10.77 1.99
C GLY A 55 -11.03 10.40 1.32
N THR A 56 -10.97 9.53 0.32
CA THR A 56 -12.18 9.12 -0.40
C THR A 56 -12.87 7.91 0.22
N GLY A 57 -12.34 7.41 1.34
CA GLY A 57 -12.94 6.26 2.00
C GLY A 57 -12.41 4.92 1.54
N LEU A 58 -11.46 4.92 0.63
CA LEU A 58 -10.81 3.69 0.16
C LEU A 58 -9.31 3.93 0.15
N ARG A 59 -8.55 3.06 0.83
CA ARG A 59 -7.11 3.27 0.93
C ARG A 59 -6.34 1.97 0.85
N TYR A 60 -5.13 2.07 0.31
CA TYR A 60 -4.11 1.05 0.47
C TYR A 60 -3.34 1.35 1.76
N SER A 61 -3.12 0.34 2.57
CA SER A 61 -2.31 0.46 3.78
C SER A 61 -1.10 -0.43 3.66
N PHE A 62 0.06 0.12 3.94
CA PHE A 62 1.34 -0.60 3.83
C PHE A 62 2.07 -0.56 5.15
N ASP A 63 2.61 -1.71 5.56
CA ASP A 63 3.59 -1.74 6.63
C ASP A 63 4.96 -1.71 5.98
N ILE A 64 5.79 -0.77 6.39
CA ILE A 64 7.12 -0.59 5.84
C ILE A 64 8.15 -0.71 6.96
N ARG A 65 9.09 -1.65 6.80
CA ARG A 65 10.20 -1.79 7.74
C ARG A 65 11.34 -0.89 7.31
N SER A 66 11.82 -0.09 8.24
CA SER A 66 12.90 0.83 7.99
C SER A 66 13.71 0.98 9.27
N LYS A 67 14.98 0.62 9.22
CA LYS A 67 15.90 0.77 10.35
C LYS A 67 15.38 0.09 11.62
N GLY A 68 14.85 -1.11 11.47
CA GLY A 68 14.38 -1.90 12.60
C GLY A 68 13.04 -1.51 13.14
N LYS A 69 12.34 -0.59 12.50
CA LYS A 69 11.02 -0.14 12.93
C LYS A 69 10.01 -0.36 11.82
N THR A 70 8.74 -0.46 12.20
CA THR A 70 7.66 -0.58 11.24
C THR A 70 6.87 0.71 11.21
N PHE A 71 6.60 1.18 10.01
CA PHE A 71 5.81 2.38 9.77
C PHE A 71 4.57 2.02 8.98
N GLU A 72 3.47 2.67 9.28
CA GLU A 72 2.23 2.46 8.53
C GLU A 72 2.03 3.64 7.60
N VAL A 73 1.88 3.35 6.30
CA VAL A 73 1.66 4.37 5.29
C VAL A 73 0.35 4.07 4.59
N GLY A 74 -0.54 5.04 4.57
CA GLY A 74 -1.82 4.92 3.90
C GLY A 74 -1.87 5.79 2.66
N VAL A 75 -2.33 5.22 1.55
CA VAL A 75 -2.42 5.91 0.27
C VAL A 75 -3.86 5.81 -0.22
N ASP A 76 -4.48 6.95 -0.52
CA ASP A 76 -5.84 6.96 -1.02
C ASP A 76 -5.89 6.20 -2.35
N ALA A 77 -6.78 5.21 -2.41
CA ALA A 77 -6.83 4.32 -3.56
C ALA A 77 -7.53 4.94 -4.77
N ARG A 78 -8.07 6.14 -4.63
CA ARG A 78 -8.72 6.83 -5.76
C ARG A 78 -7.92 8.04 -6.22
N THR A 79 -7.23 8.73 -5.30
CA THR A 79 -6.49 9.95 -5.64
C THR A 79 -4.98 9.74 -5.65
N GLY A 80 -4.50 8.72 -4.93
CA GLY A 80 -3.06 8.50 -4.80
C GLY A 80 -2.42 9.35 -3.71
N LYS A 81 -3.21 10.11 -2.98
CA LYS A 81 -2.68 10.98 -1.95
C LYS A 81 -2.26 10.18 -0.72
N VAL A 82 -1.12 10.50 -0.14
CA VAL A 82 -0.67 9.88 1.11
C VAL A 82 -1.50 10.47 2.24
N LEU A 83 -2.24 9.59 2.93
CA LEU A 83 -3.14 10.00 4.01
C LEU A 83 -2.53 9.77 5.39
N GLU A 84 -1.56 8.87 5.48
CA GLU A 84 -0.99 8.50 6.76
C GLU A 84 0.45 8.06 6.56
N ASN A 85 1.32 8.43 7.50
CA ASN A 85 2.71 8.00 7.49
C ASN A 85 3.21 8.15 8.92
N LYS A 86 3.14 7.08 9.68
CA LYS A 86 3.49 7.13 11.10
C LYS A 86 4.14 5.85 11.57
N ALA A 87 4.97 5.94 12.59
CA ALA A 87 5.54 4.77 13.22
C ALA A 87 4.42 3.98 13.89
N GLU A 88 4.46 2.64 13.76
CA GLU A 88 3.56 1.80 14.52
C GLU A 88 3.88 1.92 15.98
N GLY A 89 2.87 1.68 16.80
CA GLY A 89 3.00 1.84 18.23
C GLY A 89 4.13 1.00 18.80
N PRO A 90 4.58 1.39 19.94
CA PRO A 90 5.70 0.70 20.55
C PRO A 90 5.41 -0.77 20.76
N ASN A 91 5.42 -1.12 20.40
CA ASN A 91 5.37 -2.15 20.60
C ASN A 91 5.36 -2.68 20.41
N PRO A 92 5.16 -2.88 19.98
CA PRO A 92 5.04 -3.46 20.20
C PRO A 92 5.56 -4.03 20.86
N ASP A 93 5.75 -3.85 21.17
CA ASP A 93 6.26 -4.15 21.72
C ASP A 93 6.24 -4.55 22.00
#